data_c950339b0fb8fd184e1ff6381ad67303
#
_entry.id   c950339b0fb8fd184e1ff6381ad67303
#
_cell.length_a   1.000
_cell.length_b   1.000
_cell.length_c   1.000
_cell.angle_alpha   90.00
_cell.angle_beta   90.00
_cell.angle_gamma   90.00
#
_symmetry.space_group_name_H-M   'P 1'
#
loop_
_entity.id
_entity.type
_entity.pdbx_description
1 polymer ?
#
loop_
_entity_poly.entity_id
_entity_poly.type
_entity_poly.pdbx_seq_one_letter_code
_entity_poly.pdbx_strand_id
1 'polypeptide(L)'
;MLQLIIYVRSSDMRQFRKLTYLSMLICLPILGYSQVVLQGKVVNGQNDKPISGASVFLNSSSIGSSANALGEFSFPISQPGNYEVVVSSIGYEPLVFMLQVTEEKLAPRLIKLKPAPNILDEVVIEANPGAGWRKWGRVFEEAFIGTGRNARSCRILNKEDIYFEYNKEQHILRAFARKPIVVENKALGYTINYLLQGFHIDYRNKIQFYAGYPHFANIKVGKKFERRRERSYTNSLMHFIRSLYQNNLAEQGFEMRYIAKSPNKEKFRVKGIYKNNKGHSDDSLAYYREVLKQADTLSLLSPQLLTADSVIKVDANGNKWLSCTHDLQIVGNKIKEDPLYVSQQLKTNRGVQHPVSILQFKIGRQIVIDANGTYYDPRDLLCSAYWGWASRIADMVPLDYKAKH
;
A
#
# COMPACT_ATOMS: atom_id res chain seq x y z
N MET A 1 74.93 -35.83 -12.99
CA MET A 1 73.47 -35.61 -12.92
C MET A 1 73.12 -35.58 -11.44
N LEU A 2 73.09 -34.37 -10.84
CA LEU A 2 72.73 -34.20 -9.41
C LEU A 2 71.21 -33.95 -9.29
N GLN A 3 70.52 -34.86 -8.66
CA GLN A 3 69.11 -34.67 -8.28
C GLN A 3 69.09 -33.96 -6.92
N LEU A 4 68.59 -32.75 -6.91
CA LEU A 4 68.35 -31.98 -5.68
C LEU A 4 67.00 -32.40 -5.12
N ILE A 5 66.98 -33.18 -4.05
CA ILE A 5 65.73 -33.51 -3.32
C ILE A 5 65.48 -32.41 -2.30
N ILE A 6 64.49 -31.54 -2.56
CA ILE A 6 64.03 -30.50 -1.61
C ILE A 6 63.08 -31.18 -0.61
N TYR A 7 63.52 -31.34 0.62
CA TYR A 7 62.73 -31.87 1.73
C TYR A 7 61.98 -30.70 2.40
N VAL A 8 60.69 -30.54 2.07
CA VAL A 8 59.81 -29.54 2.72
C VAL A 8 59.27 -30.12 4.01
N ARG A 9 59.67 -29.56 5.15
CA ARG A 9 59.19 -29.96 6.47
C ARG A 9 57.68 -29.78 6.58
N SER A 10 56.95 -30.74 7.15
CA SER A 10 55.49 -30.74 7.31
C SER A 10 54.95 -29.55 8.12
N SER A 11 55.79 -28.87 8.90
CA SER A 11 55.46 -27.64 9.62
C SER A 11 55.22 -26.43 8.67
N ASP A 12 55.98 -26.38 7.57
CA ASP A 12 55.94 -25.23 6.64
C ASP A 12 54.68 -25.30 5.76
N MET A 13 54.21 -26.50 5.44
CA MET A 13 52.95 -26.68 4.71
C MET A 13 51.71 -26.22 5.51
N ARG A 14 51.73 -26.32 6.86
CA ARG A 14 50.65 -25.80 7.70
C ARG A 14 50.65 -24.28 7.79
N GLN A 15 51.79 -23.67 7.78
CA GLN A 15 51.90 -22.20 7.71
C GLN A 15 51.54 -21.64 6.32
N PHE A 16 51.95 -22.30 5.25
CA PHE A 16 51.54 -21.94 3.88
C PHE A 16 50.04 -22.08 3.67
N ARG A 17 49.40 -23.14 4.16
CA ARG A 17 47.92 -23.29 4.13
C ARG A 17 47.23 -22.22 4.94
N LYS A 18 47.72 -21.81 6.10
CA LYS A 18 47.15 -20.71 6.89
C LYS A 18 47.29 -19.35 6.17
N LEU A 19 48.42 -19.11 5.51
CA LEU A 19 48.65 -17.89 4.71
C LEU A 19 47.73 -17.83 3.49
N THR A 20 47.54 -18.96 2.78
CA THR A 20 46.58 -19.04 1.64
C THR A 20 45.12 -18.87 2.06
N TYR A 21 44.71 -19.42 3.20
CA TYR A 21 43.35 -19.17 3.73
C TYR A 21 43.19 -17.72 4.20
N LEU A 22 44.23 -17.11 4.79
CA LEU A 22 44.19 -15.72 5.20
C LEU A 22 44.16 -14.77 4.00
N SER A 23 44.89 -15.06 2.92
CA SER A 23 44.86 -14.26 1.67
C SER A 23 43.52 -14.45 0.91
N MET A 24 42.92 -15.63 0.96
CA MET A 24 41.61 -15.90 0.35
C MET A 24 40.47 -15.20 1.14
N LEU A 25 40.65 -15.00 2.45
CA LEU A 25 39.69 -14.25 3.29
C LEU A 25 39.77 -12.74 3.05
N ILE A 26 40.92 -12.22 2.66
CA ILE A 26 41.15 -10.79 2.35
C ILE A 26 40.64 -10.44 0.94
N CYS A 27 40.55 -11.42 0.03
CA CYS A 27 40.03 -11.26 -1.33
C CYS A 27 38.53 -11.49 -1.48
N LEU A 28 37.75 -11.61 -0.38
CA LEU A 28 36.31 -11.50 -0.48
C LEU A 28 36.01 -10.06 -0.93
N PRO A 29 35.48 -9.84 -2.15
CA PRO A 29 35.04 -8.53 -2.53
C PRO A 29 33.97 -8.15 -1.53
N ILE A 30 34.22 -7.11 -0.75
CA ILE A 30 33.17 -6.40 -0.04
C ILE A 30 32.28 -5.88 -1.19
N LEU A 31 31.23 -6.61 -1.52
CA LEU A 31 30.15 -6.15 -2.37
C LEU A 31 29.50 -4.99 -1.61
N GLY A 32 30.19 -3.88 -1.56
CA GLY A 32 29.65 -2.62 -1.12
C GLY A 32 28.58 -2.24 -2.13
N TYR A 33 27.33 -2.52 -1.83
CA TYR A 33 26.26 -1.88 -2.57
C TYR A 33 26.48 -0.37 -2.45
N SER A 34 26.86 0.25 -3.55
CA SER A 34 26.95 1.70 -3.65
C SER A 34 25.56 2.24 -3.36
N GLN A 35 25.39 2.87 -2.20
CA GLN A 35 24.12 3.53 -1.88
C GLN A 35 24.00 4.74 -2.78
N VAL A 36 22.96 4.76 -3.60
CA VAL A 36 22.64 5.94 -4.41
C VAL A 36 22.08 7.02 -3.47
N VAL A 37 22.64 8.21 -3.50
CA VAL A 37 22.20 9.32 -2.64
C VAL A 37 21.35 10.27 -3.46
N LEU A 38 20.11 10.48 -3.03
CA LEU A 38 19.26 11.57 -3.51
C LEU A 38 19.56 12.81 -2.69
N GLN A 39 20.03 13.86 -3.36
CA GLN A 39 20.37 15.15 -2.75
C GLN A 39 19.90 16.32 -3.62
N GLY A 40 19.71 17.47 -3.00
CA GLY A 40 19.28 18.66 -3.70
C GLY A 40 18.93 19.82 -2.79
N LYS A 41 18.21 20.78 -3.35
CA LYS A 41 17.76 21.98 -2.66
C LYS A 41 16.30 22.25 -2.96
N VAL A 42 15.54 22.60 -1.92
CA VAL A 42 14.14 23.00 -2.02
C VAL A 42 14.04 24.51 -1.89
N VAL A 43 13.40 25.16 -2.86
CA VAL A 43 13.25 26.61 -2.91
C VAL A 43 11.80 27.00 -3.25
N ASN A 44 11.44 28.21 -2.89
CA ASN A 44 10.18 28.84 -3.31
C ASN A 44 10.22 29.14 -4.80
N GLY A 45 9.26 28.63 -5.55
CA GLY A 45 9.19 28.76 -7.01
C GLY A 45 8.97 30.18 -7.55
N GLN A 46 8.59 31.14 -6.69
CA GLN A 46 8.36 32.53 -7.08
C GLN A 46 9.59 33.44 -6.89
N ASN A 47 10.42 33.16 -5.86
CA ASN A 47 11.51 34.07 -5.48
C ASN A 47 12.83 33.35 -5.18
N ASP A 48 12.92 32.08 -5.48
CA ASP A 48 14.08 31.19 -5.28
C ASP A 48 14.67 31.17 -3.84
N LYS A 49 13.94 31.70 -2.84
CA LYS A 49 14.37 31.61 -1.43
C LYS A 49 14.32 30.17 -0.94
N PRO A 50 15.32 29.74 -0.14
CA PRO A 50 15.33 28.38 0.40
C PRO A 50 14.14 28.13 1.33
N ILE A 51 13.59 26.93 1.28
CA ILE A 51 12.50 26.48 2.16
C ILE A 51 13.08 25.56 3.21
N SER A 52 13.34 26.11 4.40
CA SER A 52 13.79 25.33 5.55
C SER A 52 12.69 24.42 6.08
N GLY A 53 13.07 23.21 6.51
CA GLY A 53 12.14 22.23 7.08
C GLY A 53 11.22 21.56 6.07
N ALA A 54 11.39 21.80 4.76
CA ALA A 54 10.66 21.05 3.74
C ALA A 54 10.96 19.56 3.90
N SER A 55 9.92 18.72 3.90
CA SER A 55 10.05 17.26 3.96
C SER A 55 10.24 16.69 2.58
N VAL A 56 11.31 15.91 2.35
CA VAL A 56 11.59 15.19 1.12
C VAL A 56 11.70 13.70 1.44
N PHE A 57 10.82 12.88 0.88
CA PHE A 57 10.78 11.46 1.23
C PHE A 57 10.28 10.59 0.09
N LEU A 58 10.59 9.30 0.15
CA LEU A 58 10.02 8.29 -0.73
C LEU A 58 8.65 7.89 -0.19
N ASN A 59 7.63 7.99 -1.05
CA ASN A 59 6.24 7.66 -0.67
C ASN A 59 6.15 6.27 -0.04
N SER A 60 5.34 6.18 1.00
CA SER A 60 5.07 4.91 1.72
C SER A 60 6.32 4.24 2.32
N SER A 61 7.40 4.98 2.58
CA SER A 61 8.65 4.44 3.12
C SER A 61 9.11 5.17 4.39
N SER A 62 10.17 4.66 5.01
CA SER A 62 10.87 5.38 6.09
C SER A 62 12.06 6.22 5.58
N ILE A 63 12.26 6.28 4.29
CA ILE A 63 13.41 6.91 3.65
C ILE A 63 13.05 8.34 3.29
N GLY A 64 13.79 9.30 3.86
CA GLY A 64 13.59 10.73 3.62
C GLY A 64 14.42 11.59 4.55
N SER A 65 14.38 12.89 4.33
CA SER A 65 15.00 13.89 5.20
C SER A 65 14.24 15.21 5.18
N SER A 66 14.49 16.06 6.15
CA SER A 66 14.03 17.45 6.14
C SER A 66 15.13 18.36 5.60
N ALA A 67 14.76 19.36 4.81
CA ALA A 67 15.67 20.36 4.32
C ALA A 67 16.24 21.23 5.46
N ASN A 68 17.54 21.53 5.41
CA ASN A 68 18.22 22.40 6.38
C ASN A 68 17.85 23.89 6.18
N ALA A 69 18.48 24.80 6.93
CA ALA A 69 18.24 26.23 6.83
C ALA A 69 18.52 26.82 5.43
N LEU A 70 19.39 26.18 4.65
CA LEU A 70 19.70 26.57 3.27
C LEU A 70 18.79 25.89 2.22
N GLY A 71 17.80 25.12 2.69
CA GLY A 71 16.88 24.35 1.85
C GLY A 71 17.49 23.05 1.32
N GLU A 72 18.68 22.65 1.76
CA GLU A 72 19.40 21.47 1.26
C GLU A 72 18.93 20.21 1.96
N PHE A 73 18.81 19.11 1.18
CA PHE A 73 18.42 17.80 1.68
C PHE A 73 19.34 16.72 1.08
N SER A 74 19.48 15.61 1.80
CA SER A 74 20.22 14.44 1.35
C SER A 74 19.79 13.20 2.12
N PHE A 75 19.59 12.07 1.41
CA PHE A 75 19.36 10.76 2.02
C PHE A 75 19.74 9.61 1.06
N PRO A 76 20.17 8.46 1.60
CA PRO A 76 20.55 7.31 0.80
C PRO A 76 19.33 6.49 0.36
N ILE A 77 19.40 5.91 -0.83
CA ILE A 77 18.46 4.92 -1.36
C ILE A 77 19.25 3.63 -1.59
N SER A 78 18.89 2.58 -0.86
CA SER A 78 19.69 1.34 -0.80
C SER A 78 19.38 0.32 -1.89
N GLN A 79 18.31 0.51 -2.66
CA GLN A 79 17.89 -0.45 -3.68
C GLN A 79 17.53 0.26 -4.97
N PRO A 80 17.91 -0.31 -6.14
CA PRO A 80 17.38 0.15 -7.42
C PRO A 80 15.86 -0.04 -7.49
N GLY A 81 15.19 0.76 -8.30
CA GLY A 81 13.75 0.66 -8.51
C GLY A 81 13.12 2.00 -8.86
N ASN A 82 11.80 1.99 -9.04
CA ASN A 82 11.02 3.19 -9.27
C ASN A 82 10.40 3.68 -7.95
N TYR A 83 10.64 4.93 -7.65
CA TYR A 83 10.18 5.57 -6.41
C TYR A 83 9.39 6.82 -6.70
N GLU A 84 8.32 7.00 -5.99
CA GLU A 84 7.57 8.25 -5.96
C GLU A 84 8.17 9.13 -4.87
N VAL A 85 8.81 10.22 -5.28
CA VAL A 85 9.40 11.21 -4.37
C VAL A 85 8.36 12.27 -4.08
N VAL A 86 8.14 12.51 -2.80
CA VAL A 86 7.21 13.52 -2.30
C VAL A 86 7.99 14.63 -1.64
N VAL A 87 7.72 15.88 -2.04
CA VAL A 87 8.27 17.08 -1.43
C VAL A 87 7.13 17.93 -0.91
N SER A 88 7.13 18.22 0.38
CA SER A 88 6.07 19.01 1.00
C SER A 88 6.59 20.00 2.03
N SER A 89 5.94 21.15 2.11
CA SER A 89 6.15 22.14 3.15
C SER A 89 4.85 22.86 3.48
N ILE A 90 4.67 23.30 4.70
CA ILE A 90 3.47 24.05 5.12
C ILE A 90 3.40 25.35 4.31
N GLY A 91 2.24 25.66 3.75
CA GLY A 91 2.03 26.83 2.89
C GLY A 91 2.45 26.67 1.44
N TYR A 92 2.81 25.44 1.01
CA TYR A 92 3.17 25.14 -0.36
C TYR A 92 2.35 23.95 -0.90
N GLU A 93 2.12 23.93 -2.20
CA GLU A 93 1.59 22.78 -2.91
C GLU A 93 2.62 21.63 -2.85
N PRO A 94 2.22 20.40 -2.51
CA PRO A 94 3.13 19.28 -2.53
C PRO A 94 3.54 18.97 -3.98
N LEU A 95 4.83 18.71 -4.19
CA LEU A 95 5.37 18.24 -5.45
C LEU A 95 5.64 16.74 -5.37
N VAL A 96 5.14 16.01 -6.36
CA VAL A 96 5.34 14.57 -6.46
C VAL A 96 5.91 14.24 -7.84
N PHE A 97 6.96 13.44 -7.88
CA PHE A 97 7.56 12.98 -9.14
C PHE A 97 8.12 11.57 -9.03
N MET A 98 8.16 10.90 -10.17
CA MET A 98 8.78 9.57 -10.27
C MET A 98 10.29 9.69 -10.39
N LEU A 99 11.01 8.88 -9.64
CA LEU A 99 12.46 8.75 -9.66
C LEU A 99 12.83 7.30 -9.95
N GLN A 100 13.47 7.08 -11.08
CA GLN A 100 14.10 5.81 -11.38
C GLN A 100 15.50 5.81 -10.76
N VAL A 101 15.74 4.89 -9.84
CA VAL A 101 17.05 4.68 -9.21
C VAL A 101 17.69 3.47 -9.86
N THR A 102 18.85 3.69 -10.47
CA THR A 102 19.75 2.67 -10.99
C THR A 102 20.97 2.57 -10.06
N GLU A 103 22.01 1.87 -10.48
CA GLU A 103 23.29 1.85 -9.76
C GLU A 103 24.13 3.13 -9.97
N GLU A 104 23.67 4.02 -10.85
CA GLU A 104 24.35 5.25 -11.19
C GLU A 104 24.10 6.36 -10.16
N LYS A 105 25.10 7.24 -10.00
CA LYS A 105 25.00 8.41 -9.12
C LYS A 105 23.97 9.40 -9.65
N LEU A 106 23.04 9.80 -8.79
CA LEU A 106 22.04 10.83 -9.12
C LEU A 106 22.65 12.23 -9.09
N ALA A 107 22.30 13.04 -10.08
CA ALA A 107 22.65 14.47 -10.07
C ALA A 107 21.82 15.20 -8.98
N PRO A 108 22.43 16.22 -8.30
CA PRO A 108 21.68 17.06 -7.34
C PRO A 108 20.48 17.73 -7.99
N ARG A 109 19.35 17.78 -7.28
CA ARG A 109 18.11 18.35 -7.81
C ARG A 109 17.77 19.70 -7.17
N LEU A 110 17.41 20.67 -8.03
CA LEU A 110 16.74 21.89 -7.59
C LEU A 110 15.22 21.70 -7.66
N ILE A 111 14.57 21.77 -6.50
CA ILE A 111 13.13 21.55 -6.37
C ILE A 111 12.46 22.88 -6.05
N LYS A 112 11.54 23.32 -6.92
CA LYS A 112 10.78 24.57 -6.76
C LYS A 112 9.36 24.25 -6.33
N LEU A 113 9.00 24.60 -5.09
CA LEU A 113 7.62 24.46 -4.61
C LEU A 113 6.83 25.72 -4.90
N LYS A 114 5.60 25.54 -5.35
CA LYS A 114 4.64 26.64 -5.55
C LYS A 114 3.97 26.95 -4.22
N PRO A 115 3.87 28.22 -3.80
CA PRO A 115 3.02 28.59 -2.67
C PRO A 115 1.60 28.08 -2.90
N ALA A 116 1.03 27.45 -1.89
CA ALA A 116 -0.36 27.03 -1.94
C ALA A 116 -1.26 28.28 -1.96
N PRO A 117 -2.27 28.36 -2.84
CA PRO A 117 -3.29 29.37 -2.69
C PRO A 117 -3.93 29.26 -1.31
N ASN A 118 -4.33 30.41 -0.73
CA ASN A 118 -5.06 30.41 0.55
C ASN A 118 -6.42 29.68 0.34
N ILE A 119 -6.42 28.35 0.45
CA ILE A 119 -7.63 27.52 0.31
C ILE A 119 -8.68 27.86 1.37
N LEU A 120 -8.32 28.72 2.34
CA LEU A 120 -9.18 29.15 3.44
C LEU A 120 -10.35 30.04 2.98
N ASP A 121 -10.29 30.64 1.80
CA ASP A 121 -11.30 31.58 1.30
C ASP A 121 -12.41 30.93 0.46
N GLU A 122 -12.25 29.70 -0.02
CA GLU A 122 -13.22 29.04 -0.93
C GLU A 122 -14.05 27.91 -0.30
N VAL A 123 -13.60 27.30 0.77
CA VAL A 123 -14.38 26.28 1.49
C VAL A 123 -15.00 26.93 2.71
N VAL A 124 -16.33 26.99 2.79
CA VAL A 124 -17.05 27.33 4.02
C VAL A 124 -16.76 26.22 5.04
N ILE A 125 -15.58 26.30 5.64
CA ILE A 125 -15.18 25.44 6.74
C ILE A 125 -16.07 25.87 7.91
N GLU A 126 -16.87 24.94 8.46
CA GLU A 126 -17.56 25.20 9.72
C GLU A 126 -16.62 25.95 10.66
N ALA A 127 -17.03 27.11 11.11
CA ALA A 127 -16.18 28.06 11.88
C ALA A 127 -15.60 27.48 13.19
N ASN A 128 -15.92 26.22 13.51
CA ASN A 128 -15.44 25.51 14.69
C ASN A 128 -14.87 24.13 14.30
N PRO A 129 -13.55 23.97 14.12
CA PRO A 129 -12.90 22.69 13.81
C PRO A 129 -13.24 21.57 14.80
N GLY A 130 -13.42 21.91 16.09
CA GLY A 130 -13.77 20.95 17.13
C GLY A 130 -15.21 20.41 17.01
N ALA A 131 -16.13 21.12 16.36
CA ALA A 131 -17.50 20.64 16.14
C ALA A 131 -17.52 19.54 15.08
N GLY A 132 -16.81 19.71 13.98
CA GLY A 132 -16.66 18.69 12.94
C GLY A 132 -16.05 17.40 13.47
N TRP A 133 -15.00 17.51 14.29
CA TRP A 133 -14.38 16.35 14.91
C TRP A 133 -15.32 15.60 15.88
N ARG A 134 -16.07 16.32 16.72
CA ARG A 134 -17.05 15.69 17.62
C ARG A 134 -18.10 14.88 16.86
N LYS A 135 -18.51 15.37 15.68
CA LYS A 135 -19.55 14.72 14.87
C LYS A 135 -19.00 13.56 14.03
N TRP A 136 -17.88 13.76 13.35
CA TRP A 136 -17.39 12.87 12.31
C TRP A 136 -16.07 12.14 12.65
N GLY A 137 -15.38 12.56 13.71
CA GLY A 137 -14.06 12.05 14.04
C GLY A 137 -14.00 10.54 14.23
N ARG A 138 -15.01 9.96 14.90
CA ARG A 138 -15.11 8.49 15.04
C ARG A 138 -15.25 7.78 13.69
N VAL A 139 -16.13 8.29 12.84
CA VAL A 139 -16.33 7.73 11.49
C VAL A 139 -15.05 7.81 10.66
N PHE A 140 -14.35 8.94 10.77
CA PHE A 140 -13.06 9.13 10.12
C PHE A 140 -11.99 8.15 10.65
N GLU A 141 -11.84 8.04 11.98
CA GLU A 141 -10.90 7.11 12.59
C GLU A 141 -11.18 5.66 12.15
N GLU A 142 -12.44 5.22 12.19
CA GLU A 142 -12.83 3.87 11.75
C GLU A 142 -12.53 3.62 10.27
N ALA A 143 -12.75 4.60 9.41
CA ALA A 143 -12.50 4.47 7.97
C ALA A 143 -11.01 4.60 7.61
N PHE A 144 -10.25 5.47 8.28
CA PHE A 144 -8.87 5.81 7.98
C PHE A 144 -7.88 4.91 8.74
N ILE A 145 -7.98 4.89 10.07
CA ILE A 145 -7.12 4.04 10.93
C ILE A 145 -7.51 2.56 10.81
N GLY A 146 -8.81 2.29 10.71
CA GLY A 146 -9.37 0.93 10.72
C GLY A 146 -9.95 0.53 12.07
N THR A 147 -10.46 -0.70 12.12
CA THR A 147 -11.09 -1.29 13.31
C THR A 147 -10.39 -2.58 13.76
N GLY A 148 -9.31 -2.96 13.09
CA GLY A 148 -8.52 -4.15 13.39
C GLY A 148 -7.78 -4.08 14.72
N ARG A 149 -7.06 -5.14 15.04
CA ARG A 149 -6.33 -5.29 16.31
C ARG A 149 -5.35 -4.15 16.59
N ASN A 150 -4.59 -3.72 15.57
CA ASN A 150 -3.58 -2.68 15.74
C ASN A 150 -4.19 -1.28 15.89
N ALA A 151 -5.41 -1.05 15.35
CA ALA A 151 -6.10 0.23 15.40
C ALA A 151 -6.30 0.77 16.83
N ARG A 152 -6.55 -0.13 17.80
CA ARG A 152 -6.71 0.22 19.22
C ARG A 152 -5.46 0.86 19.84
N SER A 153 -4.30 0.66 19.22
CA SER A 153 -3.01 1.21 19.65
C SER A 153 -2.55 2.38 18.79
N CYS A 154 -3.41 2.88 17.92
CA CYS A 154 -3.14 4.05 17.08
C CYS A 154 -3.81 5.30 17.66
N ARG A 155 -3.17 6.46 17.48
CA ARG A 155 -3.72 7.76 17.85
C ARG A 155 -3.37 8.80 16.80
N ILE A 156 -4.34 9.59 16.39
CA ILE A 156 -4.10 10.82 15.62
C ILE A 156 -3.69 11.89 16.63
N LEU A 157 -2.52 12.51 16.44
CA LEU A 157 -1.95 13.45 17.38
C LEU A 157 -2.39 14.90 17.14
N ASN A 158 -2.79 15.24 15.91
CA ASN A 158 -3.16 16.59 15.47
C ASN A 158 -4.57 16.62 14.86
N LYS A 159 -5.56 16.21 15.64
CA LYS A 159 -6.98 16.13 15.24
C LYS A 159 -7.54 17.49 14.83
N GLU A 160 -7.04 18.56 15.42
CA GLU A 160 -7.40 19.95 15.17
C GLU A 160 -7.06 20.44 13.76
N ASP A 161 -6.16 19.75 13.06
CA ASP A 161 -5.81 20.05 11.66
C ASP A 161 -6.73 19.39 10.65
N ILE A 162 -7.74 18.58 11.11
CA ILE A 162 -8.64 17.81 10.25
C ILE A 162 -10.03 18.44 10.20
N TYR A 163 -10.55 18.66 9.02
CA TYR A 163 -11.83 19.31 8.72
C TYR A 163 -12.75 18.37 7.97
N PHE A 164 -14.06 18.58 8.13
CA PHE A 164 -15.08 17.74 7.52
C PHE A 164 -16.10 18.57 6.76
N GLU A 165 -16.54 18.05 5.63
CA GLU A 165 -17.65 18.55 4.84
C GLU A 165 -18.63 17.39 4.60
N TYR A 166 -19.90 17.60 4.88
CA TYR A 166 -20.94 16.62 4.56
C TYR A 166 -21.95 17.20 3.57
N ASN A 167 -21.91 16.69 2.35
CA ASN A 167 -22.92 17.01 1.34
C ASN A 167 -24.17 16.16 1.57
N LYS A 168 -25.28 16.81 2.01
CA LYS A 168 -26.55 16.14 2.31
C LYS A 168 -27.24 15.57 1.07
N GLU A 169 -27.14 16.25 -0.07
CA GLU A 169 -27.79 15.83 -1.30
C GLU A 169 -27.12 14.60 -1.91
N GLN A 170 -25.80 14.57 -1.90
CA GLN A 170 -25.03 13.46 -2.43
C GLN A 170 -24.83 12.33 -1.41
N HIS A 171 -25.07 12.58 -0.12
CA HIS A 171 -24.72 11.69 1.01
C HIS A 171 -23.22 11.34 1.04
N ILE A 172 -22.37 12.34 0.81
CA ILE A 172 -20.91 12.17 0.79
C ILE A 172 -20.31 12.96 1.96
N LEU A 173 -19.54 12.28 2.78
CA LEU A 173 -18.64 12.88 3.78
C LEU A 173 -17.25 13.02 3.18
N ARG A 174 -16.68 14.23 3.21
CA ARG A 174 -15.27 14.49 2.85
C ARG A 174 -14.48 14.90 4.09
N ALA A 175 -13.20 14.60 4.09
CA ALA A 175 -12.26 15.11 5.07
C ALA A 175 -11.05 15.73 4.38
N PHE A 176 -10.53 16.79 5.00
CA PHE A 176 -9.38 17.55 4.55
C PHE A 176 -8.42 17.74 5.72
N ALA A 177 -7.13 17.89 5.45
CA ALA A 177 -6.13 18.15 6.47
C ALA A 177 -5.24 19.31 6.04
N ARG A 178 -5.04 20.30 6.96
CA ARG A 178 -4.17 21.46 6.72
C ARG A 178 -2.69 21.12 6.80
N LYS A 179 -2.36 20.10 7.59
CA LYS A 179 -1.01 19.58 7.78
C LYS A 179 -1.03 18.07 7.62
N PRO A 180 0.10 17.41 7.40
CA PRO A 180 0.15 15.97 7.45
C PRO A 180 -0.49 15.42 8.72
N ILE A 181 -1.36 14.43 8.58
CA ILE A 181 -1.99 13.75 9.72
C ILE A 181 -0.92 12.92 10.41
N VAL A 182 -0.68 13.19 11.68
CA VAL A 182 0.33 12.48 12.47
C VAL A 182 -0.33 11.34 13.24
N VAL A 183 -0.03 10.11 12.83
CA VAL A 183 -0.56 8.90 13.49
C VAL A 183 0.54 8.20 14.27
N GLU A 184 0.42 8.19 15.60
CA GLU A 184 1.26 7.34 16.45
C GLU A 184 0.71 5.90 16.41
N ASN A 185 1.51 4.94 15.94
CA ASN A 185 1.18 3.51 15.94
C ASN A 185 2.03 2.77 17.00
N LYS A 186 1.51 2.65 18.21
CA LYS A 186 2.19 1.93 19.32
C LYS A 186 2.25 0.42 19.11
N ALA A 187 1.36 -0.15 18.28
CA ALA A 187 1.39 -1.57 17.98
C ALA A 187 2.61 -1.92 17.14
N LEU A 188 2.82 -1.21 16.05
CA LEU A 188 3.89 -1.47 15.09
C LEU A 188 5.16 -0.65 15.40
N GLY A 189 5.07 0.31 16.34
CA GLY A 189 6.21 1.06 16.89
C GLY A 189 6.79 2.07 15.91
N TYR A 190 5.95 2.94 15.34
CA TYR A 190 6.37 4.09 14.52
C TYR A 190 5.31 5.18 14.49
N THR A 191 5.70 6.32 13.97
CA THR A 191 4.82 7.45 13.65
C THR A 191 4.64 7.49 12.12
N ILE A 192 3.41 7.70 11.65
CA ILE A 192 3.11 7.91 10.23
C ILE A 192 2.72 9.37 10.06
N ASN A 193 3.47 10.11 9.25
CA ASN A 193 3.10 11.43 8.77
C ASN A 193 2.38 11.26 7.43
N TYR A 194 1.06 11.38 7.43
CA TYR A 194 0.23 11.10 6.25
C TYR A 194 -0.23 12.41 5.61
N LEU A 195 0.33 12.72 4.44
CA LEU A 195 -0.10 13.86 3.63
C LEU A 195 -1.38 13.49 2.89
N LEU A 196 -2.53 13.87 3.45
CA LEU A 196 -3.84 13.53 2.90
C LEU A 196 -4.09 14.28 1.59
N GLN A 197 -4.36 13.54 0.51
CA GLN A 197 -4.74 14.09 -0.79
C GLN A 197 -6.23 14.02 -1.05
N GLY A 198 -6.91 13.07 -0.44
CA GLY A 198 -8.34 12.92 -0.55
C GLY A 198 -8.88 11.92 0.44
N PHE A 199 -10.08 12.21 0.91
CA PHE A 199 -10.87 11.30 1.74
C PHE A 199 -12.35 11.53 1.47
N HIS A 200 -13.07 10.48 1.17
CA HIS A 200 -14.52 10.55 1.16
C HIS A 200 -15.19 9.21 1.51
N ILE A 201 -16.38 9.32 2.08
CA ILE A 201 -17.30 8.20 2.31
C ILE A 201 -18.58 8.51 1.54
N ASP A 202 -18.88 7.67 0.55
CA ASP A 202 -20.15 7.69 -0.17
C ASP A 202 -21.09 6.69 0.49
N TYR A 203 -22.07 7.20 1.23
CA TYR A 203 -23.03 6.36 1.95
C TYR A 203 -24.06 5.68 1.03
N ARG A 204 -24.33 6.24 -0.17
CA ARG A 204 -25.25 5.62 -1.14
C ARG A 204 -24.62 4.39 -1.77
N ASN A 205 -23.38 4.53 -2.24
CA ASN A 205 -22.67 3.46 -2.93
C ASN A 205 -21.86 2.56 -1.95
N LYS A 206 -21.81 2.90 -0.67
CA LYS A 206 -21.05 2.21 0.38
C LYS A 206 -19.55 2.12 0.04
N ILE A 207 -19.02 3.18 -0.56
CA ILE A 207 -17.61 3.29 -0.95
C ILE A 207 -16.89 4.18 0.05
N GLN A 208 -15.72 3.71 0.51
CA GLN A 208 -14.77 4.49 1.29
C GLN A 208 -13.51 4.65 0.47
N PHE A 209 -13.06 5.88 0.35
CA PHE A 209 -11.84 6.21 -0.38
C PHE A 209 -10.97 7.12 0.46
N TYR A 210 -9.67 6.84 0.50
CA TYR A 210 -8.66 7.78 0.93
C TYR A 210 -7.38 7.60 0.10
N ALA A 211 -6.70 8.69 -0.15
CA ALA A 211 -5.44 8.73 -0.87
C ALA A 211 -4.50 9.75 -0.23
N GLY A 212 -3.23 9.51 -0.31
CA GLY A 212 -2.20 10.40 0.22
C GLY A 212 -0.84 9.72 0.29
N TYR A 213 0.12 10.43 0.88
CA TYR A 213 1.52 10.02 0.91
C TYR A 213 1.98 9.81 2.35
N PRO A 214 2.03 8.56 2.83
CA PRO A 214 2.57 8.24 4.14
C PRO A 214 4.11 8.28 4.14
N HIS A 215 4.66 8.87 5.19
CA HIS A 215 6.06 8.79 5.56
C HIS A 215 6.18 8.21 6.96
N PHE A 216 7.02 7.18 7.12
CA PHE A 216 7.20 6.49 8.39
C PHE A 216 8.40 7.04 9.14
N ALA A 217 8.21 7.44 10.38
CA ALA A 217 9.24 8.03 11.23
C ALA A 217 9.28 7.35 12.62
N ASN A 218 10.32 7.63 13.38
CA ASN A 218 10.48 7.16 14.78
C ASN A 218 10.36 5.63 14.92
N ILE A 219 10.95 4.88 13.98
CA ILE A 219 10.84 3.42 13.93
C ILE A 219 11.54 2.78 15.13
N LYS A 220 10.76 2.16 16.01
CA LYS A 220 11.27 1.43 17.18
C LYS A 220 11.83 0.07 16.76
N VAL A 221 12.97 -0.29 17.33
CA VAL A 221 13.61 -1.60 17.12
C VAL A 221 13.18 -2.56 18.21
N GLY A 222 13.15 -3.87 17.92
CA GLY A 222 12.92 -4.91 18.88
C GLY A 222 11.97 -6.01 18.40
N LYS A 223 12.21 -7.26 18.88
CA LYS A 223 11.49 -8.48 18.47
C LYS A 223 9.96 -8.38 18.53
N LYS A 224 9.43 -7.62 19.51
CA LYS A 224 7.98 -7.38 19.66
C LYS A 224 7.40 -6.65 18.44
N PHE A 225 8.07 -5.60 17.99
CA PHE A 225 7.63 -4.80 16.84
C PHE A 225 7.83 -5.56 15.54
N GLU A 226 8.95 -6.24 15.40
CA GLU A 226 9.26 -7.08 14.23
C GLU A 226 8.17 -8.13 14.01
N ARG A 227 7.80 -8.92 15.04
CA ARG A 227 6.72 -9.92 14.95
C ARG A 227 5.36 -9.33 14.57
N ARG A 228 5.08 -8.11 15.02
CA ARG A 228 3.80 -7.45 14.70
C ARG A 228 3.80 -6.91 13.28
N ARG A 229 4.91 -6.33 12.83
CA ARG A 229 5.10 -5.90 11.44
C ARG A 229 5.03 -7.08 10.48
N GLU A 230 5.69 -8.19 10.84
CA GLU A 230 5.62 -9.45 10.08
C GLU A 230 4.18 -9.92 9.89
N ARG A 231 3.38 -9.90 10.96
CA ARG A 231 1.97 -10.26 10.89
C ARG A 231 1.16 -9.31 10.02
N SER A 232 1.42 -8.00 10.08
CA SER A 232 0.73 -7.00 9.24
C SER A 232 1.19 -7.08 7.78
N TYR A 233 2.43 -7.46 7.53
CA TYR A 233 2.98 -7.68 6.19
C TYR A 233 2.43 -8.96 5.56
N THR A 234 2.45 -10.09 6.30
CA THR A 234 2.01 -11.39 5.79
C THR A 234 0.55 -11.31 5.32
N ASN A 235 0.30 -11.70 4.09
CA ASN A 235 -0.99 -11.60 3.40
C ASN A 235 -1.51 -10.15 3.18
N SER A 236 -0.66 -9.14 3.28
CA SER A 236 -1.01 -7.78 2.83
C SER A 236 -1.00 -7.66 1.30
N LEU A 237 -1.60 -6.60 0.78
CA LEU A 237 -1.52 -6.28 -0.65
C LEU A 237 -0.06 -6.10 -1.10
N MET A 238 0.78 -5.44 -0.30
CA MET A 238 2.22 -5.31 -0.55
C MET A 238 2.91 -6.67 -0.68
N HIS A 239 2.62 -7.62 0.23
CA HIS A 239 3.16 -8.98 0.15
C HIS A 239 2.71 -9.69 -1.13
N PHE A 240 1.44 -9.57 -1.49
CA PHE A 240 0.91 -10.14 -2.73
C PHE A 240 1.58 -9.56 -3.97
N ILE A 241 1.70 -8.22 -4.07
CA ILE A 241 2.35 -7.56 -5.22
C ILE A 241 3.82 -7.98 -5.35
N ARG A 242 4.56 -8.08 -4.23
CA ARG A 242 5.95 -8.60 -4.23
C ARG A 242 6.00 -10.04 -4.73
N SER A 243 5.11 -10.89 -4.24
CA SER A 243 5.03 -12.30 -4.64
C SER A 243 4.65 -12.46 -6.11
N LEU A 244 3.76 -11.59 -6.58
CA LEU A 244 3.36 -11.53 -7.99
C LEU A 244 4.54 -11.09 -8.87
N TYR A 245 5.27 -10.05 -8.44
CA TYR A 245 6.45 -9.56 -9.15
C TYR A 245 7.56 -10.61 -9.23
N GLN A 246 7.77 -11.39 -8.15
CA GLN A 246 8.78 -12.44 -8.06
C GLN A 246 8.35 -13.78 -8.65
N ASN A 247 7.09 -13.92 -9.11
CA ASN A 247 6.50 -15.16 -9.62
C ASN A 247 6.55 -16.34 -8.63
N ASN A 248 6.33 -16.07 -7.34
CA ASN A 248 6.39 -17.07 -6.27
C ASN A 248 5.13 -17.13 -5.38
N LEU A 249 3.96 -16.84 -5.97
CA LEU A 249 2.66 -16.77 -5.27
C LEU A 249 2.39 -18.00 -4.40
N ALA A 250 2.56 -19.22 -4.94
CA ALA A 250 2.27 -20.45 -4.24
C ALA A 250 3.19 -20.66 -3.01
N GLU A 251 4.49 -20.38 -3.16
CA GLU A 251 5.48 -20.46 -2.08
C GLU A 251 5.16 -19.45 -0.97
N GLN A 252 4.68 -18.27 -1.36
CA GLN A 252 4.25 -17.23 -0.43
C GLN A 252 2.85 -17.48 0.14
N GLY A 253 2.18 -18.57 -0.27
CA GLY A 253 0.89 -19.02 0.25
C GLY A 253 -0.29 -18.25 -0.31
N PHE A 254 -0.21 -17.78 -1.53
CA PHE A 254 -1.32 -17.17 -2.25
C PHE A 254 -1.91 -18.11 -3.29
N GLU A 255 -3.25 -18.20 -3.31
CA GLU A 255 -4.02 -18.74 -4.39
C GLU A 255 -4.76 -17.61 -5.10
N MET A 256 -4.78 -17.65 -6.42
CA MET A 256 -5.44 -16.64 -7.24
C MET A 256 -6.35 -17.31 -8.28
N ARG A 257 -7.57 -16.78 -8.45
CA ARG A 257 -8.55 -17.26 -9.42
C ARG A 257 -9.29 -16.09 -10.08
N TYR A 258 -9.74 -16.29 -11.31
CA TYR A 258 -10.64 -15.34 -11.97
C TYR A 258 -12.05 -15.40 -11.36
N ILE A 259 -12.68 -14.23 -11.27
CA ILE A 259 -14.11 -14.08 -11.04
C ILE A 259 -14.71 -13.56 -12.35
N ALA A 260 -15.40 -14.43 -13.07
CA ALA A 260 -16.17 -14.04 -14.24
C ALA A 260 -17.52 -13.49 -13.83
N LYS A 261 -17.97 -12.41 -14.45
CA LYS A 261 -19.30 -11.83 -14.25
C LYS A 261 -20.21 -12.26 -15.41
N SER A 262 -21.34 -12.86 -15.10
CA SER A 262 -22.36 -13.27 -16.07
C SER A 262 -23.71 -12.68 -15.70
N PRO A 263 -24.49 -12.16 -16.67
CA PRO A 263 -25.85 -11.71 -16.38
C PRO A 263 -26.69 -12.84 -15.78
N ASN A 264 -27.46 -12.52 -14.75
CA ASN A 264 -28.40 -13.47 -14.15
C ASN A 264 -29.61 -13.67 -15.10
N LYS A 265 -29.45 -14.59 -16.04
CA LYS A 265 -30.46 -14.89 -17.06
C LYS A 265 -31.82 -15.23 -16.44
N GLU A 266 -31.82 -15.98 -15.33
CA GLU A 266 -33.04 -16.36 -14.63
C GLU A 266 -33.78 -15.15 -14.04
N LYS A 267 -33.03 -14.21 -13.42
CA LYS A 267 -33.63 -12.97 -12.93
C LYS A 267 -34.21 -12.13 -14.07
N PHE A 268 -33.53 -12.06 -15.20
CA PHE A 268 -34.09 -11.37 -16.38
C PHE A 268 -35.33 -12.03 -16.91
N ARG A 269 -35.37 -13.38 -16.99
CA ARG A 269 -36.53 -14.15 -17.36
C ARG A 269 -37.70 -13.86 -16.42
N VAL A 270 -37.47 -13.97 -15.12
CA VAL A 270 -38.50 -13.73 -14.08
C VAL A 270 -38.98 -12.28 -14.08
N LYS A 271 -38.12 -11.29 -14.30
CA LYS A 271 -38.56 -9.88 -14.46
C LYS A 271 -39.56 -9.71 -15.61
N GLY A 272 -39.40 -10.41 -16.72
CA GLY A 272 -40.33 -10.39 -17.83
C GLY A 272 -41.70 -11.03 -17.49
N ILE A 273 -41.67 -12.17 -16.81
CA ILE A 273 -42.87 -12.91 -16.42
C ILE A 273 -43.66 -12.19 -15.30
N TYR A 274 -42.96 -11.69 -14.29
CA TYR A 274 -43.59 -11.06 -13.10
C TYR A 274 -44.38 -9.80 -13.42
N LYS A 275 -44.01 -9.09 -14.49
CA LYS A 275 -44.81 -7.94 -14.98
C LYS A 275 -46.19 -8.33 -15.50
N ASN A 276 -46.38 -9.57 -15.94
CA ASN A 276 -47.62 -10.07 -16.56
C ASN A 276 -48.44 -10.93 -15.59
N ASN A 277 -48.53 -10.61 -14.37
CA ASN A 277 -48.92 -11.30 -13.14
C ASN A 277 -50.34 -11.94 -13.15
N LYS A 278 -50.79 -12.54 -14.23
CA LYS A 278 -52.09 -13.22 -14.30
C LYS A 278 -51.87 -14.75 -14.39
N GLY A 279 -52.31 -15.48 -13.33
CA GLY A 279 -52.47 -16.94 -13.38
C GLY A 279 -51.31 -17.78 -12.84
N HIS A 280 -50.41 -17.25 -11.98
CA HIS A 280 -49.37 -18.03 -11.34
C HIS A 280 -49.80 -18.61 -9.99
N SER A 281 -49.35 -19.83 -9.68
CA SER A 281 -49.57 -20.44 -8.37
C SER A 281 -48.75 -19.71 -7.29
N ASP A 282 -49.15 -19.83 -6.02
CA ASP A 282 -48.48 -19.19 -4.88
C ASP A 282 -47.02 -19.64 -4.76
N ASP A 283 -46.71 -20.90 -5.07
CA ASP A 283 -45.33 -21.44 -5.08
C ASP A 283 -44.48 -20.78 -6.17
N SER A 284 -45.04 -20.56 -7.35
CA SER A 284 -44.35 -19.86 -8.43
C SER A 284 -44.06 -18.41 -8.07
N LEU A 285 -45.01 -17.74 -7.39
CA LEU A 285 -44.84 -16.37 -6.93
C LEU A 285 -43.81 -16.27 -5.82
N ALA A 286 -43.72 -17.23 -4.91
CA ALA A 286 -42.67 -17.30 -3.89
C ALA A 286 -41.28 -17.46 -4.54
N TYR A 287 -41.12 -18.38 -5.48
CA TYR A 287 -39.89 -18.56 -6.24
C TYR A 287 -39.46 -17.28 -7.00
N TYR A 288 -40.42 -16.64 -7.68
CA TYR A 288 -40.11 -15.40 -8.43
C TYR A 288 -39.66 -14.28 -7.50
N ARG A 289 -40.25 -14.13 -6.30
CA ARG A 289 -39.81 -13.15 -5.31
C ARG A 289 -38.36 -13.41 -4.86
N GLU A 290 -37.98 -14.66 -4.64
CA GLU A 290 -36.62 -15.02 -4.26
C GLU A 290 -35.62 -14.76 -5.40
N VAL A 291 -35.95 -15.11 -6.63
CA VAL A 291 -35.12 -14.83 -7.80
C VAL A 291 -34.94 -13.32 -8.00
N LEU A 292 -36.00 -12.52 -7.80
CA LEU A 292 -35.93 -11.06 -7.96
C LEU A 292 -35.05 -10.37 -6.89
N LYS A 293 -34.85 -10.98 -5.72
CA LYS A 293 -33.93 -10.50 -4.69
C LYS A 293 -32.45 -10.73 -5.05
N GLN A 294 -32.16 -11.68 -5.94
CA GLN A 294 -30.78 -11.97 -6.35
C GLN A 294 -30.14 -10.80 -7.09
N ALA A 295 -28.81 -10.80 -7.20
CA ALA A 295 -28.09 -9.81 -7.99
C ALA A 295 -28.42 -9.93 -9.49
N ASP A 296 -28.36 -8.83 -10.24
CA ASP A 296 -28.55 -8.82 -11.69
C ASP A 296 -27.41 -9.51 -12.44
N THR A 297 -26.26 -9.64 -11.77
CA THR A 297 -25.04 -10.30 -12.27
C THR A 297 -24.58 -11.36 -11.28
N LEU A 298 -24.29 -12.55 -11.79
CA LEU A 298 -23.70 -13.65 -11.03
C LEU A 298 -22.18 -13.61 -11.14
N SER A 299 -21.52 -13.86 -10.04
CA SER A 299 -20.06 -14.01 -9.98
C SER A 299 -19.71 -15.50 -10.01
N LEU A 300 -18.99 -15.93 -11.03
CA LEU A 300 -18.56 -17.31 -11.24
C LEU A 300 -17.07 -17.40 -10.98
N LEU A 301 -16.68 -18.19 -9.99
CA LEU A 301 -15.27 -18.43 -9.68
C LEU A 301 -14.70 -19.50 -10.64
N SER A 302 -13.58 -19.18 -11.29
CA SER A 302 -12.86 -20.17 -12.10
C SER A 302 -12.33 -21.29 -11.20
N PRO A 303 -12.49 -22.56 -11.57
CA PRO A 303 -11.90 -23.68 -10.82
C PRO A 303 -10.36 -23.70 -10.91
N GLN A 304 -9.80 -23.13 -11.98
CA GLN A 304 -8.37 -23.13 -12.23
C GLN A 304 -7.65 -22.09 -11.39
N LEU A 305 -6.54 -22.50 -10.76
CA LEU A 305 -5.58 -21.60 -10.13
C LEU A 305 -4.76 -20.88 -11.19
N LEU A 306 -4.51 -19.59 -10.96
CA LEU A 306 -3.71 -18.74 -11.82
C LEU A 306 -2.28 -18.64 -11.27
N THR A 307 -1.32 -18.57 -12.17
CA THR A 307 0.06 -18.18 -11.91
C THR A 307 0.23 -16.66 -12.12
N ALA A 308 1.37 -16.10 -11.73
CA ALA A 308 1.67 -14.70 -11.99
C ALA A 308 1.67 -14.39 -13.49
N ASP A 309 2.19 -15.27 -14.32
CA ASP A 309 2.25 -15.11 -15.78
C ASP A 309 0.86 -14.99 -16.43
N SER A 310 -0.19 -15.49 -15.76
CA SER A 310 -1.57 -15.36 -16.23
C SER A 310 -2.07 -13.90 -16.24
N VAL A 311 -1.48 -13.03 -15.42
CA VAL A 311 -1.95 -11.65 -15.19
C VAL A 311 -0.85 -10.59 -15.36
N ILE A 312 0.42 -11.01 -15.43
CA ILE A 312 1.57 -10.10 -15.61
C ILE A 312 1.95 -10.06 -17.10
N LYS A 313 2.17 -8.84 -17.58
CA LYS A 313 2.80 -8.54 -18.85
C LYS A 313 4.11 -7.81 -18.59
N VAL A 314 5.13 -8.08 -19.40
CA VAL A 314 6.42 -7.41 -19.35
C VAL A 314 6.58 -6.60 -20.63
N ASP A 315 6.93 -5.33 -20.52
CA ASP A 315 7.20 -4.47 -21.68
C ASP A 315 8.67 -4.61 -22.16
N ALA A 316 9.00 -3.94 -23.26
CA ALA A 316 10.34 -3.97 -23.85
C ALA A 316 11.44 -3.39 -22.91
N ASN A 317 11.07 -2.60 -21.91
CA ASN A 317 11.97 -2.02 -20.92
C ASN A 317 12.08 -2.86 -19.63
N GLY A 318 11.39 -4.01 -19.59
CA GLY A 318 11.39 -4.90 -18.42
C GLY A 318 10.41 -4.48 -17.32
N ASN A 319 9.56 -3.45 -17.53
CA ASN A 319 8.53 -3.08 -16.56
C ASN A 319 7.44 -4.15 -16.54
N LYS A 320 6.97 -4.47 -15.34
CA LYS A 320 5.91 -5.44 -15.12
C LYS A 320 4.57 -4.75 -14.93
N TRP A 321 3.57 -5.22 -15.67
CA TRP A 321 2.22 -4.69 -15.69
C TRP A 321 1.23 -5.74 -15.26
N LEU A 322 0.48 -5.45 -14.21
CA LEU A 322 -0.68 -6.24 -13.83
C LEU A 322 -1.84 -5.87 -14.76
N SER A 323 -2.25 -6.81 -15.60
CA SER A 323 -3.29 -6.63 -16.63
C SER A 323 -4.28 -7.78 -16.54
N CYS A 324 -5.53 -7.45 -16.21
CA CYS A 324 -6.58 -8.43 -16.07
C CYS A 324 -7.91 -7.88 -16.57
N THR A 325 -8.68 -8.70 -17.29
CA THR A 325 -10.03 -8.37 -17.78
C THR A 325 -11.13 -8.80 -16.82
N HIS A 326 -10.80 -9.62 -15.83
CA HIS A 326 -11.69 -10.15 -14.82
C HIS A 326 -11.28 -9.69 -13.43
N ASP A 327 -12.23 -9.68 -12.50
CA ASP A 327 -11.89 -9.53 -11.10
C ASP A 327 -11.06 -10.74 -10.64
N LEU A 328 -10.18 -10.53 -9.66
CA LEU A 328 -9.35 -11.60 -9.08
C LEU A 328 -9.79 -11.89 -7.65
N GLN A 329 -10.02 -13.17 -7.35
CA GLN A 329 -10.08 -13.66 -5.97
C GLN A 329 -8.68 -14.09 -5.54
N ILE A 330 -8.24 -13.59 -4.39
CA ILE A 330 -6.98 -13.97 -3.75
C ILE A 330 -7.28 -14.58 -2.39
N VAL A 331 -6.72 -15.77 -2.14
CA VAL A 331 -6.79 -16.46 -0.84
C VAL A 331 -5.39 -16.51 -0.26
N GLY A 332 -5.25 -16.11 1.01
CA GLY A 332 -3.96 -16.14 1.73
C GLY A 332 -3.90 -17.32 2.69
N ASN A 333 -3.19 -18.39 2.32
CA ASN A 333 -3.19 -19.65 3.08
C ASN A 333 -2.27 -19.67 4.31
N LYS A 334 -1.35 -18.70 4.46
CA LYS A 334 -0.40 -18.65 5.59
C LYS A 334 -0.99 -18.06 6.87
N ILE A 335 -2.13 -17.41 6.80
CA ILE A 335 -2.79 -16.81 7.97
C ILE A 335 -4.27 -17.18 8.03
N LYS A 336 -4.88 -16.88 9.18
CA LYS A 336 -6.33 -16.89 9.36
C LYS A 336 -6.84 -15.46 9.43
N GLU A 337 -8.13 -15.28 9.08
CA GLU A 337 -8.84 -14.02 9.25
C GLU A 337 -8.71 -13.49 10.68
N ASP A 338 -8.70 -12.18 10.85
CA ASP A 338 -8.85 -11.61 12.18
C ASP A 338 -10.28 -11.89 12.69
N PRO A 339 -10.45 -12.42 13.92
CA PRO A 339 -11.78 -12.62 14.51
C PRO A 339 -12.65 -11.37 14.51
N LEU A 340 -12.04 -10.17 14.57
CA LEU A 340 -12.76 -8.90 14.47
C LEU A 340 -13.39 -8.70 13.08
N TYR A 341 -12.74 -9.16 12.02
CA TYR A 341 -13.33 -9.14 10.68
C TYR A 341 -14.59 -9.99 10.62
N VAL A 342 -14.53 -11.22 11.16
CA VAL A 342 -15.68 -12.15 11.16
C VAL A 342 -16.83 -11.60 11.98
N SER A 343 -16.57 -11.11 13.18
CA SER A 343 -17.63 -10.64 14.10
C SER A 343 -18.19 -9.28 13.73
N GLN A 344 -17.35 -8.33 13.34
CA GLN A 344 -17.77 -6.94 13.12
C GLN A 344 -18.18 -6.68 11.68
N GLN A 345 -17.41 -7.18 10.71
CA GLN A 345 -17.64 -6.90 9.28
C GLN A 345 -18.61 -7.89 8.66
N LEU A 346 -18.42 -9.18 8.87
CA LEU A 346 -19.32 -10.21 8.34
C LEU A 346 -20.56 -10.42 9.21
N LYS A 347 -20.54 -9.95 10.46
CA LYS A 347 -21.63 -10.09 11.42
C LYS A 347 -22.16 -11.53 11.54
N THR A 348 -21.24 -12.49 11.59
CA THR A 348 -21.52 -13.93 11.67
C THR A 348 -20.73 -14.59 12.78
N ASN A 349 -21.21 -15.69 13.31
CA ASN A 349 -20.54 -16.50 14.33
C ASN A 349 -19.76 -17.69 13.72
N ARG A 350 -19.55 -17.71 12.40
CA ARG A 350 -18.72 -18.75 11.79
C ARG A 350 -17.28 -18.70 12.31
N GLY A 351 -16.61 -19.82 12.32
CA GLY A 351 -15.18 -19.88 12.64
C GLY A 351 -14.32 -19.10 11.64
N VAL A 352 -13.13 -18.68 12.07
CA VAL A 352 -12.15 -18.00 11.19
C VAL A 352 -11.64 -18.94 10.11
N GLN A 353 -11.55 -18.44 8.90
CA GLN A 353 -11.09 -19.15 7.71
C GLN A 353 -9.79 -18.52 7.18
N HIS A 354 -9.32 -18.97 6.04
CA HIS A 354 -8.30 -18.25 5.29
C HIS A 354 -8.90 -16.97 4.70
N PRO A 355 -8.18 -15.83 4.77
CA PRO A 355 -8.71 -14.58 4.27
C PRO A 355 -8.87 -14.62 2.76
N VAL A 356 -10.04 -14.17 2.31
CA VAL A 356 -10.38 -14.01 0.90
C VAL A 356 -10.45 -12.53 0.60
N SER A 357 -9.71 -12.09 -0.41
CA SER A 357 -9.71 -10.71 -0.92
C SER A 357 -10.09 -10.68 -2.38
N ILE A 358 -10.67 -9.59 -2.84
CA ILE A 358 -11.06 -9.41 -4.24
C ILE A 358 -10.38 -8.15 -4.75
N LEU A 359 -9.70 -8.27 -5.90
CA LEU A 359 -9.16 -7.16 -6.67
C LEU A 359 -10.04 -6.91 -7.89
N GLN A 360 -10.47 -5.68 -8.05
CA GLN A 360 -11.26 -5.23 -9.17
C GLN A 360 -10.50 -4.15 -9.93
N PHE A 361 -10.43 -4.29 -11.23
CA PHE A 361 -9.68 -3.40 -12.09
C PHE A 361 -10.63 -2.44 -12.80
N LYS A 362 -10.21 -1.19 -12.92
CA LYS A 362 -10.90 -0.25 -13.77
C LYS A 362 -10.74 -0.68 -15.23
N ILE A 363 -11.84 -0.74 -15.95
CA ILE A 363 -11.91 -1.26 -17.32
C ILE A 363 -10.85 -0.60 -18.22
N GLY A 364 -10.08 -1.43 -18.91
CA GLY A 364 -9.04 -0.99 -19.85
C GLY A 364 -7.77 -0.43 -19.23
N ARG A 365 -7.62 -0.49 -17.89
CA ARG A 365 -6.42 -0.03 -17.20
C ARG A 365 -5.44 -1.17 -16.95
N GLN A 366 -4.17 -0.83 -17.04
CA GLN A 366 -3.05 -1.68 -16.65
C GLN A 366 -2.31 -0.99 -15.53
N ILE A 367 -1.84 -1.76 -14.56
CA ILE A 367 -1.22 -1.24 -13.34
C ILE A 367 0.24 -1.67 -13.32
N VAL A 368 1.15 -0.70 -13.34
CA VAL A 368 2.58 -0.99 -13.16
C VAL A 368 2.80 -1.49 -11.75
N ILE A 369 3.54 -2.58 -11.60
CA ILE A 369 3.97 -3.11 -10.31
C ILE A 369 5.49 -3.09 -10.21
N ASP A 370 6.01 -2.94 -8.99
CA ASP A 370 7.44 -2.90 -8.73
C ASP A 370 7.84 -3.95 -7.67
N ALA A 371 9.12 -4.32 -7.68
CA ALA A 371 9.71 -5.29 -6.77
C ALA A 371 9.55 -4.93 -5.28
N ASN A 372 9.47 -3.64 -4.95
CA ASN A 372 9.26 -3.14 -3.60
C ASN A 372 7.81 -3.31 -3.10
N GLY A 373 6.88 -3.76 -3.96
CA GLY A 373 5.47 -3.98 -3.65
C GLY A 373 4.57 -2.77 -3.89
N THR A 374 5.07 -1.73 -4.59
CA THR A 374 4.25 -0.61 -5.07
C THR A 374 3.49 -0.97 -6.34
N TYR A 375 2.45 -0.21 -6.59
CA TYR A 375 1.65 -0.27 -7.81
C TYR A 375 1.13 1.11 -8.19
N TYR A 376 0.99 1.37 -9.49
CA TYR A 376 0.61 2.67 -10.08
C TYR A 376 -0.46 2.44 -11.16
N ASP A 377 -1.57 3.09 -11.20
CA ASP A 377 -2.17 4.08 -10.31
C ASP A 377 -3.05 3.40 -9.27
N PRO A 378 -2.96 3.73 -7.97
CA PRO A 378 -3.79 3.11 -6.94
C PRO A 378 -5.30 3.31 -7.15
N ARG A 379 -5.71 4.34 -7.89
CA ARG A 379 -7.11 4.65 -8.20
C ARG A 379 -7.73 3.72 -9.23
N ASP A 380 -6.92 2.92 -9.92
CA ASP A 380 -7.37 1.97 -10.93
C ASP A 380 -7.53 0.54 -10.37
N LEU A 381 -7.24 0.35 -9.08
CA LEU A 381 -7.36 -0.92 -8.35
C LEU A 381 -8.25 -0.77 -7.11
N LEU A 382 -9.39 -1.44 -7.10
CA LEU A 382 -10.26 -1.50 -5.93
C LEU A 382 -10.06 -2.82 -5.20
N CYS A 383 -9.73 -2.72 -3.91
CA CYS A 383 -9.64 -3.87 -3.02
C CYS A 383 -10.91 -4.02 -2.20
N SER A 384 -11.48 -5.21 -2.16
CA SER A 384 -12.66 -5.51 -1.35
C SER A 384 -12.49 -6.78 -0.52
N ALA A 385 -13.51 -7.16 0.25
CA ALA A 385 -13.49 -8.24 1.22
C ALA A 385 -12.37 -8.04 2.28
N TYR A 386 -11.53 -9.05 2.56
CA TYR A 386 -10.60 -8.96 3.67
C TYR A 386 -9.62 -7.79 3.54
N TRP A 387 -8.99 -7.55 2.38
CA TRP A 387 -8.11 -6.41 2.19
C TRP A 387 -8.84 -5.07 2.27
N GLY A 388 -10.09 -4.99 1.81
CA GLY A 388 -10.90 -3.77 1.97
C GLY A 388 -11.10 -3.37 3.44
N TRP A 389 -11.07 -4.33 4.35
CA TRP A 389 -11.14 -4.10 5.80
C TRP A 389 -9.76 -3.97 6.44
N ALA A 390 -8.80 -4.84 6.09
CA ALA A 390 -7.50 -4.96 6.75
C ALA A 390 -6.47 -3.92 6.28
N SER A 391 -6.53 -3.46 5.01
CA SER A 391 -5.54 -2.52 4.47
C SER A 391 -5.81 -1.09 4.94
N ARG A 392 -5.59 -0.83 6.22
CA ARG A 392 -5.79 0.48 6.86
C ARG A 392 -4.48 0.99 7.46
N ILE A 393 -4.47 2.26 7.83
CA ILE A 393 -3.28 2.92 8.38
C ILE A 393 -2.67 2.15 9.57
N ALA A 394 -3.51 1.54 10.41
CA ALA A 394 -3.04 0.78 11.56
C ALA A 394 -2.19 -0.45 11.21
N ASP A 395 -2.39 -1.00 10.02
CA ASP A 395 -1.72 -2.23 9.55
C ASP A 395 -0.69 -1.97 8.44
N MET A 396 -0.51 -0.71 8.02
CA MET A 396 0.51 -0.36 7.04
C MET A 396 1.91 -0.64 7.56
N VAL A 397 2.76 -1.22 6.73
CA VAL A 397 4.20 -1.32 6.92
C VAL A 397 4.91 -0.55 5.81
N PRO A 398 6.09 0.05 6.08
CA PRO A 398 6.79 0.83 5.06
C PRO A 398 7.30 -0.03 3.91
N LEU A 399 7.45 0.55 2.71
CA LEU A 399 7.95 -0.14 1.51
C LEU A 399 9.39 -0.65 1.64
N ASP A 400 10.17 -0.05 2.52
CA ASP A 400 11.52 -0.51 2.85
C ASP A 400 11.53 -1.61 3.94
N TYR A 401 10.35 -2.06 4.40
CA TYR A 401 10.24 -3.21 5.30
C TYR A 401 10.72 -4.49 4.60
N LYS A 402 11.65 -5.20 5.25
CA LYS A 402 12.13 -6.52 4.83
C LYS A 402 11.56 -7.58 5.76
N ALA A 403 10.76 -8.49 5.22
CA ALA A 403 10.30 -9.65 5.95
C ALA A 403 11.50 -10.55 6.28
N LYS A 404 11.51 -11.12 7.48
CA LYS A 404 12.49 -12.16 7.83
C LYS A 404 11.95 -13.49 7.32
N HIS A 405 12.67 -14.11 6.40
CA HIS A 405 12.39 -15.46 5.89
C HIS A 405 12.65 -16.52 6.96
#